data_e73d16ca1df0f83411f1527b26c6fe44
#
_entry.id   e73d16ca1df0f83411f1527b26c6fe44
#
_cell.length_a   1.000
_cell.length_b   1.000
_cell.length_c   1.000
_cell.angle_alpha   90.00
_cell.angle_beta   90.00
_cell.angle_gamma   90.00
#
_symmetry.space_group_name_H-M   'P 1'
#
loop_
_entity.id
_entity.type
_entity.pdbx_description
1 polymer ?
#
loop_
_entity_poly.entity_id
_entity_poly.type
_entity_poly.pdbx_seq_one_letter_code
_entity_poly.pdbx_strand_id
1 'polypeptide(L)'
;MTAAIAQNGPAAAKAAGPSATPSAASFVLAKHRQELGTLASTLPFFAYTACFLLAPTVIVVVGAFQDRSGGFTLSNFNKMFEANTVAAFGTSILVSVASSVIGAVVGALASYALVIGAKPNGLLRRMISAISSVLAQFGGVMLAFAFIATIGINGIGTMLIKTLTGYTVNPNWLSSLPGLITIYCYFQIPLMIIIFLPAVDSIRPQWREACESLGGNTFQYWTRVACPILAPRFLSAFLLLFASAFSAYATAAALFSQRSILVPLMIQGAMRNEMDPNQQGFAQVLAFAMIIVVAIVMLLSHAVEKRAGRWQ
;
A
#
# COMPACT_ATOMS: atom_id res chain seq x y z
N MET A 1 21.62 78.33 -25.16
CA MET A 1 22.87 78.62 -24.48
C MET A 1 23.54 77.24 -24.25
N THR A 2 24.36 76.87 -25.22
CA THR A 2 25.82 76.63 -25.19
C THR A 2 26.23 75.37 -24.43
N ALA A 3 26.45 74.30 -25.19
CA ALA A 3 27.71 73.58 -25.40
C ALA A 3 28.39 72.94 -24.16
N ALA A 4 28.60 71.64 -24.20
CA ALA A 4 29.90 71.03 -24.06
C ALA A 4 29.89 69.55 -24.51
N ILE A 5 30.55 69.34 -25.62
CA ILE A 5 30.97 68.05 -26.17
C ILE A 5 32.15 67.60 -25.31
N ALA A 6 32.09 66.37 -24.77
CA ALA A 6 33.26 65.69 -24.27
C ALA A 6 33.34 64.28 -24.91
N GLN A 7 34.31 64.14 -25.82
CA GLN A 7 34.79 62.92 -26.43
C GLN A 7 35.38 62.00 -25.36
N ASN A 8 34.94 60.73 -25.33
CA ASN A 8 35.73 59.67 -24.77
C ASN A 8 35.83 58.54 -25.79
N GLY A 9 37.08 58.31 -26.18
CA GLY A 9 37.51 57.37 -27.19
C GLY A 9 37.28 55.89 -26.80
N PRO A 10 37.48 54.98 -27.76
CA PRO A 10 37.13 53.56 -27.60
C PRO A 10 38.13 52.88 -26.65
N ALA A 11 37.61 52.46 -25.48
CA ALA A 11 38.32 51.56 -24.59
C ALA A 11 38.50 50.21 -25.26
N ALA A 12 39.75 49.78 -25.34
CA ALA A 12 40.21 48.54 -25.95
C ALA A 12 39.41 47.32 -25.48
N ALA A 13 38.76 46.65 -26.40
CA ALA A 13 38.20 45.33 -26.24
C ALA A 13 39.34 44.39 -25.88
N LYS A 14 39.40 43.97 -24.60
CA LYS A 14 40.29 42.94 -24.10
C LYS A 14 39.82 41.64 -24.74
N ALA A 15 40.63 41.09 -25.64
CA ALA A 15 40.40 39.81 -26.31
C ALA A 15 40.18 38.72 -25.24
N ALA A 16 38.97 38.21 -25.17
CA ALA A 16 38.68 36.99 -24.46
C ALA A 16 39.38 35.86 -25.18
N GLY A 17 40.40 35.28 -24.55
CA GLY A 17 41.08 34.10 -25.06
C GLY A 17 40.10 32.96 -25.31
N PRO A 18 40.44 32.01 -26.20
CA PRO A 18 39.56 30.91 -26.54
C PRO A 18 39.21 30.11 -25.26
N SER A 19 37.90 30.10 -24.93
CA SER A 19 37.36 29.23 -23.87
C SER A 19 37.73 27.79 -24.21
N ALA A 20 38.65 27.21 -23.46
CA ALA A 20 39.03 25.80 -23.62
C ALA A 20 37.79 24.94 -23.51
N THR A 21 37.37 24.35 -24.59
CA THR A 21 36.33 23.32 -24.61
C THR A 21 36.80 22.19 -23.68
N PRO A 22 36.02 21.83 -22.65
CA PRO A 22 36.41 20.75 -21.74
C PRO A 22 36.65 19.47 -22.55
N SER A 23 37.82 18.86 -22.39
CA SER A 23 38.15 17.64 -23.12
C SER A 23 37.16 16.52 -22.79
N ALA A 24 36.86 15.65 -23.76
CA ALA A 24 35.94 14.51 -23.56
C ALA A 24 36.34 13.67 -22.32
N ALA A 25 37.61 13.61 -21.99
CA ALA A 25 38.12 12.94 -20.80
C ALA A 25 37.68 13.62 -19.49
N SER A 26 37.65 14.97 -19.44
CA SER A 26 37.17 15.71 -18.25
C SER A 26 35.65 15.55 -18.05
N PHE A 27 34.89 15.41 -19.12
CA PHE A 27 33.46 15.15 -19.05
C PHE A 27 33.14 13.74 -18.53
N VAL A 28 33.87 12.72 -18.97
CA VAL A 28 33.74 11.33 -18.50
C VAL A 28 34.16 11.21 -17.02
N LEU A 29 35.25 11.88 -16.62
CA LEU A 29 35.68 11.91 -15.21
C LEU A 29 34.69 12.65 -14.30
N ALA A 30 34.12 13.75 -14.78
CA ALA A 30 33.11 14.50 -14.04
C ALA A 30 31.80 13.67 -13.87
N LYS A 31 31.37 12.96 -14.92
CA LYS A 31 30.22 12.04 -14.87
C LYS A 31 30.45 10.89 -13.88
N HIS A 32 31.62 10.27 -13.93
CA HIS A 32 31.98 9.17 -13.01
C HIS A 32 32.07 9.63 -11.56
N ARG A 33 32.56 10.85 -11.33
CA ARG A 33 32.62 11.47 -10.01
C ARG A 33 31.23 11.84 -9.48
N GLN A 34 30.31 12.27 -10.34
CA GLN A 34 28.89 12.49 -9.99
C GLN A 34 28.19 11.16 -9.66
N GLU A 35 28.40 10.11 -10.44
CA GLU A 35 27.84 8.78 -10.18
C GLU A 35 28.36 8.21 -8.85
N LEU A 36 29.66 8.33 -8.57
CA LEU A 36 30.26 7.93 -7.28
C LEU A 36 29.73 8.77 -6.11
N GLY A 37 29.54 10.08 -6.28
CA GLY A 37 28.95 10.95 -5.26
C GLY A 37 27.51 10.61 -4.97
N THR A 38 26.72 10.29 -6.00
CA THR A 38 25.34 9.84 -5.86
C THR A 38 25.25 8.48 -5.17
N LEU A 39 26.12 7.53 -5.56
CA LEU A 39 26.23 6.23 -4.90
C LEU A 39 26.63 6.38 -3.42
N ALA A 40 27.60 7.21 -3.11
CA ALA A 40 28.05 7.44 -1.73
C ALA A 40 26.96 8.09 -0.86
N SER A 41 26.17 9.01 -1.41
CA SER A 41 25.06 9.65 -0.68
C SER A 41 23.83 8.71 -0.48
N THR A 42 23.64 7.72 -1.37
CA THR A 42 22.57 6.74 -1.25
C THR A 42 22.98 5.48 -0.46
N LEU A 43 24.27 5.25 -0.28
CA LEU A 43 24.80 4.08 0.42
C LEU A 43 24.28 3.92 1.86
N PRO A 44 24.16 4.96 2.70
CA PRO A 44 23.59 4.83 4.04
C PRO A 44 22.13 4.32 4.00
N PHE A 45 21.35 4.78 3.03
CA PHE A 45 19.95 4.31 2.85
C PHE A 45 19.91 2.83 2.46
N PHE A 46 20.74 2.41 1.50
CA PHE A 46 20.80 1.00 1.11
C PHE A 46 21.36 0.11 2.22
N ALA A 47 22.35 0.56 2.96
CA ALA A 47 22.88 -0.16 4.11
C ALA A 47 21.83 -0.33 5.21
N TYR A 48 21.08 0.73 5.53
CA TYR A 48 19.96 0.67 6.46
C TYR A 48 18.91 -0.33 6.00
N THR A 49 18.45 -0.22 4.74
CA THR A 49 17.44 -1.13 4.16
C THR A 49 17.93 -2.58 4.15
N ALA A 50 19.18 -2.82 3.79
CA ALA A 50 19.77 -4.15 3.79
C ALA A 50 19.83 -4.74 5.21
N CYS A 51 20.26 -3.97 6.18
CA CYS A 51 20.44 -4.42 7.55
C CYS A 51 19.10 -4.63 8.29
N PHE A 52 18.15 -3.71 8.15
CA PHE A 52 16.93 -3.69 8.95
C PHE A 52 15.70 -4.28 8.26
N LEU A 53 15.67 -4.34 6.93
CA LEU A 53 14.55 -4.94 6.18
C LEU A 53 14.93 -6.28 5.56
N LEU A 54 16.06 -6.35 4.82
CA LEU A 54 16.43 -7.57 4.11
C LEU A 54 17.01 -8.62 5.03
N ALA A 55 17.89 -8.27 5.97
CA ALA A 55 18.52 -9.25 6.84
C ALA A 55 17.50 -10.03 7.69
N PRO A 56 16.52 -9.42 8.39
CA PRO A 56 15.48 -10.17 9.11
C PRO A 56 14.66 -11.06 8.18
N THR A 57 14.33 -10.58 6.97
CA THR A 57 13.58 -11.37 5.99
C THR A 57 14.38 -12.61 5.56
N VAL A 58 15.68 -12.45 5.28
CA VAL A 58 16.58 -13.57 4.93
C VAL A 58 16.68 -14.55 6.09
N ILE A 59 16.82 -14.06 7.34
CA ILE A 59 16.88 -14.92 8.54
C ILE A 59 15.62 -15.77 8.67
N VAL A 60 14.44 -15.19 8.45
CA VAL A 60 13.16 -15.94 8.49
C VAL A 60 13.11 -16.98 7.38
N VAL A 61 13.50 -16.62 6.15
CA VAL A 61 13.52 -17.56 5.02
C VAL A 61 14.50 -18.71 5.26
N VAL A 62 15.72 -18.40 5.67
CA VAL A 62 16.74 -19.43 5.97
C VAL A 62 16.31 -20.30 7.15
N GLY A 63 15.78 -19.68 8.22
CA GLY A 63 15.34 -20.40 9.41
C GLY A 63 14.14 -21.32 9.17
N ALA A 64 13.30 -21.04 8.15
CA ALA A 64 12.22 -21.95 7.75
C ALA A 64 12.75 -23.34 7.30
N PHE A 65 13.98 -23.37 6.75
CA PHE A 65 14.66 -24.58 6.27
C PHE A 65 15.74 -25.11 7.19
N GLN A 66 15.91 -24.52 8.38
CA GLN A 66 16.91 -24.95 9.35
C GLN A 66 16.26 -25.70 10.52
N ASP A 67 16.95 -26.76 10.95
CA ASP A 67 16.72 -27.40 12.24
C ASP A 67 17.52 -26.66 13.33
N ARG A 68 17.29 -27.00 14.61
CA ARG A 68 17.98 -26.45 15.77
C ARG A 68 19.50 -26.64 15.75
N SER A 69 19.95 -27.72 15.12
CA SER A 69 21.37 -28.03 14.96
C SER A 69 22.03 -27.18 13.82
N GLY A 70 21.24 -26.32 13.13
CA GLY A 70 21.71 -25.58 11.96
C GLY A 70 21.72 -26.41 10.68
N GLY A 71 21.27 -27.67 10.72
CA GLY A 71 21.15 -28.53 9.54
C GLY A 71 19.94 -28.18 8.69
N PHE A 72 19.99 -28.52 7.41
CA PHE A 72 18.86 -28.36 6.49
C PHE A 72 17.75 -29.36 6.83
N THR A 73 16.52 -28.89 7.00
CA THR A 73 15.37 -29.73 7.29
C THR A 73 14.10 -29.21 6.59
N LEU A 74 13.23 -30.14 6.24
CA LEU A 74 11.86 -29.87 5.77
C LEU A 74 10.81 -30.26 6.82
N SER A 75 11.23 -30.77 7.98
CA SER A 75 10.29 -31.20 9.03
C SER A 75 9.38 -30.08 9.55
N ASN A 76 9.88 -28.83 9.53
CA ASN A 76 9.11 -27.65 9.92
C ASN A 76 7.85 -27.44 9.07
N PHE A 77 7.84 -27.95 7.81
CA PHE A 77 6.71 -27.84 6.89
C PHE A 77 5.59 -28.84 7.17
N ASN A 78 5.83 -29.89 7.95
CA ASN A 78 4.82 -30.92 8.22
C ASN A 78 3.55 -30.34 8.86
N LYS A 79 3.71 -29.38 9.79
CA LYS A 79 2.59 -28.71 10.46
C LYS A 79 1.82 -27.73 9.54
N MET A 80 2.36 -27.41 8.36
CA MET A 80 1.70 -26.50 7.42
C MET A 80 0.42 -27.11 6.82
N PHE A 81 0.38 -28.43 6.69
CA PHE A 81 -0.76 -29.15 6.13
C PHE A 81 -1.78 -29.62 7.18
N GLU A 82 -1.56 -29.28 8.46
CA GLU A 82 -2.55 -29.54 9.51
C GLU A 82 -3.84 -28.75 9.25
N ALA A 83 -4.99 -29.34 9.58
CA ALA A 83 -6.30 -28.76 9.35
C ALA A 83 -6.44 -27.34 9.93
N ASN A 84 -5.87 -27.08 11.11
CA ASN A 84 -5.89 -25.76 11.74
C ASN A 84 -5.11 -24.71 10.96
N THR A 85 -3.95 -25.07 10.41
CA THR A 85 -3.11 -24.18 9.61
C THR A 85 -3.79 -23.83 8.30
N VAL A 86 -4.30 -24.85 7.61
CA VAL A 86 -5.06 -24.65 6.34
C VAL A 86 -6.29 -23.79 6.58
N ALA A 87 -7.02 -24.02 7.67
CA ALA A 87 -8.17 -23.20 8.03
C ALA A 87 -7.78 -21.75 8.33
N ALA A 88 -6.65 -21.52 9.01
CA ALA A 88 -6.16 -20.15 9.27
C ALA A 88 -5.74 -19.41 7.98
N PHE A 89 -5.10 -20.10 7.03
CA PHE A 89 -4.82 -19.54 5.70
C PHE A 89 -6.12 -19.22 4.95
N GLY A 90 -7.07 -20.15 4.93
CA GLY A 90 -8.39 -19.93 4.31
C GLY A 90 -9.11 -18.72 4.90
N THR A 91 -9.15 -18.61 6.22
CA THR A 91 -9.77 -17.47 6.92
C THR A 91 -9.03 -16.16 6.64
N SER A 92 -7.69 -16.16 6.66
CA SER A 92 -6.90 -14.97 6.34
C SER A 92 -7.13 -14.49 4.90
N ILE A 93 -7.17 -15.40 3.94
CA ILE A 93 -7.48 -15.08 2.54
C ILE A 93 -8.90 -14.54 2.41
N LEU A 94 -9.88 -15.22 3.03
CA LEU A 94 -11.29 -14.81 2.98
C LEU A 94 -11.48 -13.39 3.54
N VAL A 95 -10.96 -13.11 4.73
CA VAL A 95 -11.04 -11.78 5.34
C VAL A 95 -10.36 -10.72 4.47
N SER A 96 -9.17 -11.04 3.95
CA SER A 96 -8.40 -10.11 3.11
C SER A 96 -9.10 -9.84 1.78
N VAL A 97 -9.62 -10.87 1.10
CA VAL A 97 -10.37 -10.70 -0.15
C VAL A 97 -11.67 -9.94 0.10
N ALA A 98 -12.46 -10.34 1.09
CA ALA A 98 -13.76 -9.71 1.36
C ALA A 98 -13.60 -8.22 1.69
N SER A 99 -12.67 -7.88 2.61
CA SER A 99 -12.42 -6.48 2.97
C SER A 99 -11.83 -5.68 1.82
N SER A 100 -10.95 -6.28 1.00
CA SER A 100 -10.35 -5.60 -0.16
C SER A 100 -11.35 -5.37 -1.28
N VAL A 101 -12.26 -6.31 -1.53
CA VAL A 101 -13.34 -6.12 -2.52
C VAL A 101 -14.24 -4.96 -2.09
N ILE A 102 -14.70 -4.97 -0.84
CA ILE A 102 -15.55 -3.88 -0.32
C ILE A 102 -14.78 -2.55 -0.35
N GLY A 103 -13.54 -2.55 0.16
CA GLY A 103 -12.68 -1.37 0.18
C GLY A 103 -12.40 -0.81 -1.21
N ALA A 104 -12.09 -1.69 -2.18
CA ALA A 104 -11.83 -1.30 -3.55
C ALA A 104 -13.07 -0.72 -4.26
N VAL A 105 -14.22 -1.38 -4.14
CA VAL A 105 -15.45 -0.91 -4.78
C VAL A 105 -15.90 0.42 -4.17
N VAL A 106 -16.02 0.50 -2.85
CA VAL A 106 -16.48 1.73 -2.16
C VAL A 106 -15.48 2.87 -2.36
N GLY A 107 -14.17 2.60 -2.23
CA GLY A 107 -13.14 3.61 -2.42
C GLY A 107 -13.02 4.09 -3.87
N ALA A 108 -13.22 3.21 -4.86
CA ALA A 108 -13.24 3.60 -6.27
C ALA A 108 -14.48 4.48 -6.60
N LEU A 109 -15.66 4.11 -6.08
CA LEU A 109 -16.87 4.93 -6.21
C LEU A 109 -16.71 6.30 -5.56
N ALA A 110 -16.11 6.35 -4.36
CA ALA A 110 -15.79 7.61 -3.69
C ALA A 110 -14.81 8.46 -4.48
N SER A 111 -13.75 7.85 -5.05
CA SER A 111 -12.79 8.55 -5.92
C SER A 111 -13.46 9.13 -7.16
N TYR A 112 -14.33 8.36 -7.78
CA TYR A 112 -15.10 8.80 -8.94
C TYR A 112 -16.05 9.95 -8.61
N ALA A 113 -16.82 9.82 -7.52
CA ALA A 113 -17.71 10.88 -7.03
C ALA A 113 -16.93 12.18 -6.72
N LEU A 114 -15.72 12.05 -6.20
CA LEU A 114 -14.85 13.19 -5.89
C LEU A 114 -14.35 13.90 -7.16
N VAL A 115 -14.04 13.16 -8.22
CA VAL A 115 -13.59 13.74 -9.49
C VAL A 115 -14.72 14.48 -10.19
N ILE A 116 -15.96 13.97 -10.13
CA ILE A 116 -17.14 14.63 -10.73
C ILE A 116 -17.60 15.82 -9.88
N GLY A 117 -17.65 15.66 -8.56
CA GLY A 117 -18.27 16.62 -7.65
C GLY A 117 -17.36 17.75 -7.18
N ALA A 118 -16.05 17.64 -7.35
CA ALA A 118 -15.10 18.61 -6.82
C ALA A 118 -14.10 19.09 -7.87
N LYS A 119 -13.82 20.39 -7.87
CA LYS A 119 -12.77 20.98 -8.71
C LYS A 119 -11.41 20.37 -8.38
N PRO A 120 -10.49 20.16 -9.35
CA PRO A 120 -9.18 19.53 -9.14
C PRO A 120 -8.35 20.17 -8.00
N ASN A 121 -8.43 21.50 -7.87
CA ASN A 121 -7.74 22.27 -6.82
C ASN A 121 -8.67 22.76 -5.71
N GLY A 122 -9.90 22.21 -5.61
CA GLY A 122 -10.91 22.63 -4.64
C GLY A 122 -10.57 22.23 -3.20
N LEU A 123 -11.08 23.00 -2.24
CA LEU A 123 -10.90 22.74 -0.80
C LEU A 123 -11.42 21.33 -0.41
N LEU A 124 -12.61 20.97 -0.90
CA LEU A 124 -13.23 19.67 -0.62
C LEU A 124 -12.32 18.50 -1.01
N ARG A 125 -11.71 18.57 -2.19
CA ARG A 125 -10.79 17.53 -2.65
C ARG A 125 -9.54 17.43 -1.78
N ARG A 126 -8.95 18.57 -1.41
CA ARG A 126 -7.79 18.61 -0.50
C ARG A 126 -8.14 18.04 0.86
N MET A 127 -9.29 18.40 1.41
CA MET A 127 -9.75 17.88 2.70
C MET A 127 -9.96 16.36 2.67
N ILE A 128 -10.68 15.83 1.66
CA ILE A 128 -10.93 14.39 1.55
C ILE A 128 -9.61 13.64 1.36
N SER A 129 -8.70 14.11 0.51
CA SER A 129 -7.39 13.48 0.32
C SER A 129 -6.55 13.51 1.60
N ALA A 130 -6.55 14.61 2.35
CA ALA A 130 -5.83 14.73 3.62
C ALA A 130 -6.43 13.78 4.69
N ILE A 131 -7.75 13.78 4.84
CA ILE A 131 -8.46 12.88 5.76
C ILE A 131 -8.20 11.42 5.37
N SER A 132 -8.30 11.08 4.09
CA SER A 132 -8.02 9.72 3.61
C SER A 132 -6.58 9.30 3.90
N SER A 133 -5.60 10.22 3.77
CA SER A 133 -4.20 9.92 4.10
C SER A 133 -4.00 9.60 5.58
N VAL A 134 -4.69 10.31 6.47
CA VAL A 134 -4.66 10.03 7.91
C VAL A 134 -5.37 8.72 8.21
N LEU A 135 -6.59 8.52 7.69
CA LEU A 135 -7.39 7.33 7.96
C LEU A 135 -6.76 6.04 7.40
N ALA A 136 -6.10 6.12 6.24
CA ALA A 136 -5.39 4.97 5.66
C ALA A 136 -4.21 4.50 6.53
N GLN A 137 -3.61 5.40 7.30
CA GLN A 137 -2.53 5.09 8.25
C GLN A 137 -3.06 4.82 9.67
N PHE A 138 -4.32 5.17 9.92
CA PHE A 138 -4.96 4.95 11.22
C PHE A 138 -5.44 3.50 11.32
N GLY A 139 -4.48 2.58 11.46
CA GLY A 139 -4.71 1.14 11.56
C GLY A 139 -4.10 0.55 12.83
N GLY A 140 -4.04 -0.78 12.88
CA GLY A 140 -3.39 -1.49 13.97
C GLY A 140 -4.17 -1.44 15.29
N VAL A 141 -3.44 -1.43 16.39
CA VAL A 141 -3.98 -1.52 17.75
C VAL A 141 -4.88 -0.33 18.09
N MET A 142 -4.50 0.88 17.66
CA MET A 142 -5.28 2.10 17.94
C MET A 142 -6.68 2.03 17.32
N LEU A 143 -6.78 1.55 16.08
CA LEU A 143 -8.07 1.36 15.41
C LEU A 143 -8.93 0.33 16.14
N ALA A 144 -8.34 -0.80 16.55
CA ALA A 144 -9.07 -1.84 17.29
C ALA A 144 -9.64 -1.28 18.61
N PHE A 145 -8.84 -0.56 19.38
CA PHE A 145 -9.31 0.06 20.62
C PHE A 145 -10.37 1.14 20.39
N ALA A 146 -10.26 1.94 19.32
CA ALA A 146 -11.30 2.89 18.95
C ALA A 146 -12.65 2.20 18.69
N PHE A 147 -12.63 1.07 17.96
CA PHE A 147 -13.84 0.28 17.74
C PHE A 147 -14.35 -0.41 19.03
N ILE A 148 -13.48 -0.92 19.89
CA ILE A 148 -13.86 -1.47 21.19
C ILE A 148 -14.52 -0.38 22.06
N ALA A 149 -13.98 0.81 22.10
CA ALA A 149 -14.52 1.94 22.87
C ALA A 149 -15.85 2.45 22.34
N THR A 150 -16.08 2.37 21.01
CA THR A 150 -17.31 2.86 20.36
C THR A 150 -18.40 1.80 20.28
N ILE A 151 -18.08 0.60 19.79
CA ILE A 151 -19.06 -0.46 19.46
C ILE A 151 -18.81 -1.75 20.27
N GLY A 152 -17.86 -1.73 21.21
CA GLY A 152 -17.62 -2.85 22.12
C GLY A 152 -18.77 -3.09 23.10
N ILE A 153 -18.62 -4.09 23.95
CA ILE A 153 -19.66 -4.52 24.95
C ILE A 153 -20.14 -3.34 25.79
N ASN A 154 -19.20 -2.49 26.25
CA ASN A 154 -19.49 -1.28 27.03
C ASN A 154 -19.21 0.01 26.20
N GLY A 155 -19.26 -0.10 24.88
CA GLY A 155 -18.97 1.02 23.99
C GLY A 155 -20.06 2.09 24.06
N ILE A 156 -19.64 3.36 23.91
CA ILE A 156 -20.55 4.51 23.95
C ILE A 156 -21.65 4.38 22.90
N GLY A 157 -21.31 3.95 21.67
CA GLY A 157 -22.26 3.75 20.59
C GLY A 157 -23.23 2.61 20.88
N THR A 158 -22.76 1.50 21.47
CA THR A 158 -23.60 0.37 21.88
C THR A 158 -24.61 0.79 22.93
N MET A 159 -24.18 1.59 23.93
CA MET A 159 -25.08 2.13 24.95
C MET A 159 -26.11 3.09 24.33
N LEU A 160 -25.70 3.96 23.42
CA LEU A 160 -26.59 4.90 22.74
C LEU A 160 -27.65 4.18 21.89
N ILE A 161 -27.26 3.16 21.10
CA ILE A 161 -28.19 2.34 20.32
C ILE A 161 -29.19 1.64 21.22
N LYS A 162 -28.72 1.05 22.33
CA LYS A 162 -29.59 0.40 23.30
C LYS A 162 -30.60 1.38 23.92
N THR A 163 -30.17 2.60 24.26
CA THR A 163 -31.02 3.61 24.87
C THR A 163 -32.05 4.15 23.87
N LEU A 164 -31.70 4.34 22.60
CA LEU A 164 -32.56 4.94 21.58
C LEU A 164 -33.49 3.93 20.91
N THR A 165 -33.03 2.71 20.68
CA THR A 165 -33.79 1.72 19.90
C THR A 165 -34.24 0.48 20.69
N GLY A 166 -33.73 0.31 21.93
CA GLY A 166 -33.93 -0.91 22.72
C GLY A 166 -33.14 -2.14 22.19
N TYR A 167 -32.42 -2.01 21.07
CA TYR A 167 -31.68 -3.10 20.46
C TYR A 167 -30.34 -3.31 21.16
N THR A 168 -30.06 -4.55 21.57
CA THR A 168 -28.76 -4.93 22.15
C THR A 168 -27.85 -5.49 21.08
N VAL A 169 -26.73 -4.80 20.77
CA VAL A 169 -25.71 -5.30 19.86
C VAL A 169 -25.07 -6.55 20.45
N ASN A 170 -24.86 -7.59 19.64
CA ASN A 170 -24.21 -8.82 20.09
C ASN A 170 -22.80 -8.48 20.62
N PRO A 171 -22.46 -8.82 21.88
CA PRO A 171 -21.18 -8.49 22.51
C PRO A 171 -19.96 -9.03 21.73
N ASN A 172 -20.14 -10.17 21.06
CA ASN A 172 -19.07 -10.85 20.33
C ASN A 172 -18.96 -10.42 18.84
N TRP A 173 -19.74 -9.42 18.41
CA TRP A 173 -19.74 -9.02 17.00
C TRP A 173 -18.38 -8.53 16.52
N LEU A 174 -17.69 -7.71 17.32
CA LEU A 174 -16.36 -7.21 17.01
C LEU A 174 -15.31 -8.34 16.89
N SER A 175 -15.46 -9.40 17.68
CA SER A 175 -14.60 -10.59 17.65
C SER A 175 -15.10 -11.65 16.68
N SER A 176 -15.97 -11.30 15.75
CA SER A 176 -16.45 -12.15 14.65
C SER A 176 -15.75 -11.80 13.33
N LEU A 177 -15.80 -12.72 12.35
CA LEU A 177 -15.23 -12.45 11.01
C LEU A 177 -15.88 -11.22 10.33
N PRO A 178 -17.22 -11.04 10.35
CA PRO A 178 -17.84 -9.83 9.80
C PRO A 178 -17.39 -8.55 10.50
N GLY A 179 -17.22 -8.55 11.83
CA GLY A 179 -16.69 -7.42 12.57
C GLY A 179 -15.27 -7.05 12.13
N LEU A 180 -14.41 -8.03 11.98
CA LEU A 180 -13.04 -7.82 11.51
C LEU A 180 -13.02 -7.27 10.07
N ILE A 181 -13.83 -7.82 9.17
CA ILE A 181 -13.96 -7.31 7.79
C ILE A 181 -14.39 -5.84 7.80
N THR A 182 -15.36 -5.48 8.63
CA THR A 182 -15.84 -4.09 8.76
C THR A 182 -14.73 -3.15 9.24
N ILE A 183 -13.94 -3.57 10.23
CA ILE A 183 -12.80 -2.79 10.74
C ILE A 183 -11.72 -2.66 9.67
N TYR A 184 -11.45 -3.71 8.90
CA TYR A 184 -10.50 -3.63 7.80
C TYR A 184 -10.96 -2.69 6.69
N CYS A 185 -12.26 -2.64 6.37
CA CYS A 185 -12.81 -1.68 5.41
C CYS A 185 -12.55 -0.23 5.82
N TYR A 186 -12.47 0.06 7.13
CA TYR A 186 -12.24 1.41 7.64
C TYR A 186 -10.95 2.04 7.11
N PHE A 187 -9.85 1.30 7.07
CA PHE A 187 -8.58 1.83 6.53
C PHE A 187 -8.41 1.53 5.04
N GLN A 188 -9.05 0.50 4.52
CA GLN A 188 -8.93 0.13 3.10
C GLN A 188 -9.66 1.09 2.16
N ILE A 189 -10.84 1.57 2.55
CA ILE A 189 -11.59 2.56 1.73
C ILE A 189 -10.77 3.83 1.51
N PRO A 190 -10.23 4.50 2.56
CA PRO A 190 -9.35 5.64 2.37
C PRO A 190 -8.07 5.32 1.59
N LEU A 191 -7.47 4.15 1.82
CA LEU A 191 -6.29 3.71 1.09
C LEU A 191 -6.57 3.59 -0.42
N MET A 192 -7.73 3.00 -0.78
CA MET A 192 -8.18 2.94 -2.17
C MET A 192 -8.37 4.33 -2.77
N ILE A 193 -8.95 5.27 -2.03
CA ILE A 193 -9.13 6.65 -2.50
C ILE A 193 -7.77 7.26 -2.88
N ILE A 194 -6.75 7.12 -2.02
CA ILE A 194 -5.41 7.70 -2.26
C ILE A 194 -4.77 7.09 -3.51
N ILE A 195 -4.87 5.77 -3.67
CA ILE A 195 -4.20 5.05 -4.75
C ILE A 195 -4.95 5.24 -6.08
N PHE A 196 -6.29 5.25 -6.05
CA PHE A 196 -7.10 5.21 -7.26
C PHE A 196 -7.51 6.60 -7.77
N LEU A 197 -7.56 7.62 -6.91
CA LEU A 197 -7.91 8.98 -7.32
C LEU A 197 -7.03 9.52 -8.47
N PRO A 198 -5.68 9.39 -8.44
CA PRO A 198 -4.84 9.80 -9.56
C PRO A 198 -5.12 9.03 -10.86
N ALA A 199 -5.56 7.78 -10.75
CA ALA A 199 -5.95 6.98 -11.91
C ALA A 199 -7.22 7.52 -12.56
N VAL A 200 -8.24 7.88 -11.76
CA VAL A 200 -9.47 8.50 -12.27
C VAL A 200 -9.19 9.86 -12.88
N ASP A 201 -8.30 10.66 -12.28
CA ASP A 201 -7.89 11.98 -12.81
C ASP A 201 -7.16 11.90 -14.16
N SER A 202 -6.53 10.78 -14.46
CA SER A 202 -5.84 10.60 -15.73
C SER A 202 -6.80 10.47 -16.93
N ILE A 203 -8.10 10.28 -16.69
CA ILE A 203 -9.12 10.24 -17.75
C ILE A 203 -9.34 11.65 -18.27
N ARG A 204 -9.03 11.86 -19.56
CA ARG A 204 -9.19 13.15 -20.21
C ARG A 204 -10.64 13.40 -20.59
N PRO A 205 -11.21 14.60 -20.31
CA PRO A 205 -12.58 14.95 -20.72
C PRO A 205 -12.83 14.82 -22.23
N GLN A 206 -11.79 15.07 -23.04
CA GLN A 206 -11.85 14.97 -24.50
C GLN A 206 -12.26 13.58 -25.00
N TRP A 207 -11.98 12.52 -24.25
CA TRP A 207 -12.39 11.16 -24.64
C TRP A 207 -13.89 10.96 -24.53
N ARG A 208 -14.51 11.64 -23.57
CA ARG A 208 -15.96 11.66 -23.43
C ARG A 208 -16.60 12.48 -24.56
N GLU A 209 -16.08 13.67 -24.83
CA GLU A 209 -16.53 14.53 -25.92
C GLU A 209 -16.41 13.84 -27.28
N ALA A 210 -15.30 13.14 -27.54
CA ALA A 210 -15.12 12.36 -28.76
C ALA A 210 -16.14 11.21 -28.88
N CYS A 211 -16.43 10.50 -27.79
CA CYS A 211 -17.43 9.46 -27.77
C CYS A 211 -18.84 10.01 -28.07
N GLU A 212 -19.20 11.15 -27.46
CA GLU A 212 -20.48 11.84 -27.70
C GLU A 212 -20.59 12.35 -29.13
N SER A 213 -19.50 12.89 -29.71
CA SER A 213 -19.45 13.36 -31.11
C SER A 213 -19.62 12.22 -32.12
N LEU A 214 -19.24 10.99 -31.76
CA LEU A 214 -19.46 9.78 -32.55
C LEU A 214 -20.84 9.15 -32.34
N GLY A 215 -21.76 9.84 -31.61
CA GLY A 215 -23.10 9.35 -31.31
C GLY A 215 -23.15 8.31 -30.17
N GLY A 216 -22.05 8.15 -29.42
CA GLY A 216 -21.99 7.27 -28.26
C GLY A 216 -22.72 7.82 -27.05
N ASN A 217 -23.33 6.93 -26.27
CA ASN A 217 -23.95 7.29 -24.99
C ASN A 217 -23.01 7.08 -23.80
N THR A 218 -23.40 7.56 -22.61
CA THR A 218 -22.63 7.44 -21.38
C THR A 218 -22.28 5.98 -21.03
N PHE A 219 -23.16 5.02 -21.30
CA PHE A 219 -22.91 3.60 -21.06
C PHE A 219 -21.81 3.05 -21.98
N GLN A 220 -21.84 3.43 -23.27
CA GLN A 220 -20.80 3.05 -24.23
C GLN A 220 -19.45 3.68 -23.88
N TYR A 221 -19.43 4.94 -23.45
CA TYR A 221 -18.22 5.58 -22.93
C TYR A 221 -17.62 4.80 -21.77
N TRP A 222 -18.43 4.41 -20.77
CA TRP A 222 -17.94 3.65 -19.62
C TRP A 222 -17.44 2.28 -20.03
N THR A 223 -18.22 1.51 -20.79
CA THR A 223 -17.87 0.11 -21.12
C THR A 223 -16.72 -0.01 -22.10
N ARG A 224 -16.58 0.93 -23.05
CA ARG A 224 -15.59 0.84 -24.13
C ARG A 224 -14.35 1.71 -23.94
N VAL A 225 -14.43 2.76 -23.11
CA VAL A 225 -13.33 3.72 -22.93
C VAL A 225 -12.86 3.74 -21.47
N ALA A 226 -13.69 4.18 -20.55
CA ALA A 226 -13.26 4.43 -19.17
C ALA A 226 -12.90 3.14 -18.41
N CYS A 227 -13.78 2.13 -18.40
CA CYS A 227 -13.51 0.88 -17.68
C CYS A 227 -12.27 0.13 -18.19
N PRO A 228 -12.04 -0.07 -19.50
CA PRO A 228 -10.83 -0.74 -19.96
C PRO A 228 -9.53 -0.02 -19.57
N ILE A 229 -9.55 1.31 -19.50
CA ILE A 229 -8.39 2.12 -19.09
C ILE A 229 -8.18 2.05 -17.57
N LEU A 230 -9.26 2.07 -16.78
CA LEU A 230 -9.18 2.01 -15.32
C LEU A 230 -8.99 0.60 -14.76
N ALA A 231 -9.47 -0.43 -15.46
CA ALA A 231 -9.48 -1.80 -14.96
C ALA A 231 -8.08 -2.32 -14.51
N PRO A 232 -6.99 -2.12 -15.26
CA PRO A 232 -5.68 -2.56 -14.79
C PRO A 232 -5.22 -1.81 -13.54
N ARG A 233 -5.50 -0.51 -13.43
CA ARG A 233 -5.14 0.31 -12.25
C ARG A 233 -6.01 -0.05 -11.05
N PHE A 234 -7.29 -0.35 -11.28
CA PHE A 234 -8.20 -0.84 -10.25
C PHE A 234 -7.74 -2.21 -9.72
N LEU A 235 -7.37 -3.13 -10.63
CA LEU A 235 -6.88 -4.45 -10.24
C LEU A 235 -5.57 -4.36 -9.46
N SER A 236 -4.64 -3.50 -9.88
CA SER A 236 -3.39 -3.28 -9.15
C SER A 236 -3.65 -2.70 -7.75
N ALA A 237 -4.51 -1.69 -7.64
CA ALA A 237 -4.92 -1.14 -6.35
C ALA A 237 -5.60 -2.19 -5.46
N PHE A 238 -6.51 -3.00 -6.01
CA PHE A 238 -7.14 -4.11 -5.29
C PHE A 238 -6.13 -5.13 -4.75
N LEU A 239 -5.14 -5.53 -5.56
CA LEU A 239 -4.08 -6.46 -5.12
C LEU A 239 -3.22 -5.87 -4.00
N LEU A 240 -2.99 -4.56 -4.04
CA LEU A 240 -2.27 -3.86 -2.98
C LEU A 240 -3.09 -3.77 -1.69
N LEU A 241 -4.41 -3.53 -1.78
CA LEU A 241 -5.33 -3.61 -0.65
C LEU A 241 -5.33 -5.03 -0.04
N PHE A 242 -5.39 -6.06 -0.88
CA PHE A 242 -5.32 -7.45 -0.43
C PHE A 242 -4.03 -7.73 0.33
N ALA A 243 -2.87 -7.34 -0.21
CA ALA A 243 -1.59 -7.53 0.46
C ALA A 243 -1.52 -6.80 1.81
N SER A 244 -2.07 -5.58 1.88
CA SER A 244 -2.17 -4.80 3.12
C SER A 244 -3.06 -5.50 4.16
N ALA A 245 -4.24 -6.00 3.78
CA ALA A 245 -5.13 -6.71 4.67
C ALA A 245 -4.57 -8.06 5.13
N PHE A 246 -3.96 -8.82 4.22
CA PHE A 246 -3.39 -10.13 4.50
C PHE A 246 -2.24 -10.06 5.50
N SER A 247 -1.44 -8.99 5.46
CA SER A 247 -0.35 -8.75 6.40
C SER A 247 -0.77 -8.02 7.69
N ALA A 248 -2.03 -7.58 7.81
CA ALA A 248 -2.51 -6.81 8.95
C ALA A 248 -2.63 -7.68 10.21
N TYR A 249 -1.63 -7.59 11.09
CA TYR A 249 -1.56 -8.33 12.34
C TYR A 249 -2.14 -7.57 13.53
N ALA A 250 -1.74 -6.30 13.71
CA ALA A 250 -1.93 -5.58 14.96
C ALA A 250 -3.41 -5.37 15.33
N THR A 251 -4.26 -5.07 14.35
CA THR A 251 -5.71 -4.91 14.54
C THR A 251 -6.36 -6.24 14.94
N ALA A 252 -6.00 -7.33 14.25
CA ALA A 252 -6.52 -8.65 14.54
C ALA A 252 -6.07 -9.13 15.94
N ALA A 253 -4.81 -8.91 16.32
CA ALA A 253 -4.27 -9.27 17.61
C ALA A 253 -4.97 -8.57 18.78
N ALA A 254 -5.35 -7.33 18.62
CA ALA A 254 -6.07 -6.58 19.65
C ALA A 254 -7.52 -7.07 19.83
N LEU A 255 -8.15 -7.59 18.77
CA LEU A 255 -9.55 -8.07 18.79
C LEU A 255 -9.66 -9.55 19.17
N PHE A 256 -8.69 -10.37 18.77
CA PHE A 256 -8.70 -11.83 18.90
C PHE A 256 -7.53 -12.34 19.77
N SER A 257 -7.32 -11.72 20.91
CA SER A 257 -6.16 -11.97 21.79
C SER A 257 -5.94 -13.45 22.20
N GLN A 258 -6.90 -14.33 22.00
CA GLN A 258 -6.85 -15.75 22.43
C GLN A 258 -7.09 -16.78 21.30
N ARG A 259 -7.31 -16.36 20.05
CA ARG A 259 -7.68 -17.29 18.96
C ARG A 259 -6.74 -17.17 17.77
N SER A 260 -6.05 -18.25 17.44
CA SER A 260 -5.16 -18.36 16.26
C SER A 260 -5.97 -18.61 14.97
N ILE A 261 -6.98 -17.79 14.68
CA ILE A 261 -7.84 -17.96 13.50
C ILE A 261 -7.25 -17.36 12.22
N LEU A 262 -6.18 -16.58 12.33
CA LEU A 262 -5.48 -15.94 11.22
C LEU A 262 -4.01 -16.32 11.27
N VAL A 263 -3.37 -16.40 10.08
CA VAL A 263 -1.95 -16.77 9.98
C VAL A 263 -1.03 -15.86 10.80
N PRO A 264 -1.19 -14.51 10.77
CA PRO A 264 -0.36 -13.63 11.61
C PRO A 264 -0.51 -13.90 13.13
N LEU A 265 -1.70 -14.29 13.58
CA LEU A 265 -1.94 -14.65 14.98
C LEU A 265 -1.31 -16.02 15.33
N MET A 266 -1.32 -16.98 14.40
CA MET A 266 -0.63 -18.26 14.57
C MET A 266 0.88 -18.09 14.69
N ILE A 267 1.47 -17.20 13.88
CA ILE A 267 2.90 -16.87 13.97
C ILE A 267 3.22 -16.33 15.36
N GLN A 268 2.44 -15.39 15.86
CA GLN A 268 2.61 -14.84 17.21
C GLN A 268 2.48 -15.93 18.29
N GLY A 269 1.45 -16.78 18.19
CA GLY A 269 1.22 -17.87 19.12
C GLY A 269 2.38 -18.86 19.13
N ALA A 270 2.88 -19.24 17.95
CA ALA A 270 4.02 -20.15 17.83
C ALA A 270 5.32 -19.53 18.37
N MET A 271 5.55 -18.23 18.17
CA MET A 271 6.73 -17.53 18.70
C MET A 271 6.69 -17.33 20.22
N ARG A 272 5.51 -17.28 20.84
CA ARG A 272 5.35 -17.14 22.29
C ARG A 272 5.39 -18.47 23.04
N ASN A 273 5.28 -19.58 22.34
CA ASN A 273 5.29 -20.89 22.95
C ASN A 273 6.73 -21.39 23.18
N GLU A 274 7.30 -21.03 24.33
CA GLU A 274 8.66 -21.38 24.68
C GLU A 274 8.78 -22.87 25.11
N MET A 275 7.65 -23.55 25.39
CA MET A 275 7.64 -24.94 25.83
C MET A 275 7.89 -25.97 24.72
N ASP A 276 7.52 -25.64 23.48
CA ASP A 276 7.80 -26.49 22.31
C ASP A 276 8.84 -25.82 21.41
N PRO A 277 10.04 -26.27 21.45
CA PRO A 277 11.15 -25.69 20.72
C PRO A 277 11.03 -25.79 19.18
N ASN A 278 10.16 -26.67 18.67
CA ASN A 278 9.89 -26.78 17.23
C ASN A 278 8.89 -25.73 16.74
N GLN A 279 8.27 -24.98 17.64
CA GLN A 279 7.31 -23.92 17.28
C GLN A 279 7.97 -22.73 16.60
N GLN A 280 9.23 -22.42 16.92
CA GLN A 280 9.95 -21.32 16.28
C GLN A 280 10.20 -21.61 14.80
N GLY A 281 10.65 -22.82 14.44
CA GLY A 281 10.79 -23.25 13.05
C GLY A 281 9.45 -23.22 12.29
N PHE A 282 8.38 -23.66 12.95
CA PHE A 282 7.03 -23.59 12.39
C PHE A 282 6.56 -22.13 12.17
N ALA A 283 6.82 -21.21 13.11
CA ALA A 283 6.51 -19.79 12.94
C ALA A 283 7.25 -19.19 11.73
N GLN A 284 8.51 -19.57 11.52
CA GLN A 284 9.31 -19.13 10.36
C GLN A 284 8.74 -19.68 9.04
N VAL A 285 8.26 -20.93 9.01
CA VAL A 285 7.58 -21.51 7.84
C VAL A 285 6.28 -20.75 7.52
N LEU A 286 5.47 -20.44 8.54
CA LEU A 286 4.25 -19.65 8.33
C LEU A 286 4.57 -18.26 7.78
N ALA A 287 5.59 -17.58 8.33
CA ALA A 287 6.03 -16.29 7.86
C ALA A 287 6.58 -16.37 6.41
N PHE A 288 7.36 -17.40 6.09
CA PHE A 288 7.84 -17.67 4.72
C PHE A 288 6.68 -17.88 3.75
N ALA A 289 5.67 -18.67 4.11
CA ALA A 289 4.48 -18.88 3.30
C ALA A 289 3.70 -17.55 3.07
N MET A 290 3.57 -16.70 4.08
CA MET A 290 2.98 -15.37 3.93
C MET A 290 3.79 -14.50 2.97
N ILE A 291 5.11 -14.51 3.07
CA ILE A 291 6.00 -13.77 2.15
C ILE A 291 5.76 -14.24 0.70
N ILE A 292 5.65 -15.54 0.46
CA ILE A 292 5.37 -16.09 -0.87
C ILE A 292 4.03 -15.58 -1.40
N VAL A 293 2.96 -15.65 -0.60
CA VAL A 293 1.63 -15.18 -1.01
C VAL A 293 1.69 -13.69 -1.39
N VAL A 294 2.27 -12.85 -0.54
CA VAL A 294 2.40 -11.41 -0.80
C VAL A 294 3.28 -11.15 -2.02
N ALA A 295 4.40 -11.86 -2.18
CA ALA A 295 5.28 -11.73 -3.32
C ALA A 295 4.57 -12.08 -4.65
N ILE A 296 3.79 -13.16 -4.68
CA ILE A 296 2.98 -13.54 -5.85
C ILE A 296 1.98 -12.42 -6.18
N VAL A 297 1.27 -11.91 -5.18
CA VAL A 297 0.30 -10.83 -5.35
C VAL A 297 0.98 -9.57 -5.90
N MET A 298 2.15 -9.17 -5.36
CA MET A 298 2.91 -8.02 -5.83
C MET A 298 3.46 -8.20 -7.25
N LEU A 299 3.92 -9.40 -7.60
CA LEU A 299 4.35 -9.72 -8.97
C LEU A 299 3.17 -9.65 -9.95
N LEU A 300 2.00 -10.13 -9.57
CA LEU A 300 0.77 -10.00 -10.36
C LEU A 300 0.39 -8.52 -10.54
N SER A 301 0.42 -7.72 -9.47
CA SER A 301 0.16 -6.28 -9.54
C SER A 301 1.10 -5.59 -10.52
N HIS A 302 2.41 -5.85 -10.40
CA HIS A 302 3.41 -5.27 -11.30
C HIS A 302 3.22 -5.73 -12.77
N ALA A 303 2.87 -7.00 -12.99
CA ALA A 303 2.59 -7.52 -14.34
C ALA A 303 1.36 -6.85 -14.97
N VAL A 304 0.32 -6.58 -14.18
CA VAL A 304 -0.88 -5.86 -14.61
C VAL A 304 -0.54 -4.41 -14.97
N GLU A 305 0.21 -3.70 -14.13
CA GLU A 305 0.65 -2.32 -14.40
C GLU A 305 1.51 -2.21 -15.65
N LYS A 306 2.46 -3.12 -15.84
CA LYS A 306 3.32 -3.15 -17.02
C LYS A 306 2.54 -3.37 -18.32
N ARG A 307 1.45 -4.16 -18.27
CA ARG A 307 0.56 -4.34 -19.43
C ARG A 307 -0.26 -3.08 -19.70
N ALA A 308 -0.73 -2.39 -18.65
CA ALA A 308 -1.48 -1.15 -18.76
C ALA A 308 -0.65 -0.01 -19.38
N GLY A 309 0.63 0.12 -19.00
CA GLY A 309 1.54 1.14 -19.51
C GLY A 309 1.90 1.01 -21.00
N ARG A 310 1.57 -0.11 -21.64
CA ARG A 310 1.77 -0.28 -23.10
C ARG A 310 0.68 0.34 -23.96
N TRP A 311 -0.42 0.78 -23.34
CA TRP A 311 -1.59 1.38 -24.01
C TRP A 311 -1.71 2.87 -23.75
N GLN A 312 -0.74 3.49 -23.10
CA GLN A 312 -0.57 4.94 -22.88
C GLN A 312 0.64 5.48 -23.68
#